data_6b934a00a336e3e575321becb7aee255
#
_entry.id   6b934a00a336e3e575321becb7aee255
#
_cell.length_a   1.000
_cell.length_b   1.000
_cell.length_c   1.000
_cell.angle_alpha   90.00
_cell.angle_beta   90.00
_cell.angle_gamma   90.00
#
_symmetry.space_group_name_H-M   'P 1'
#
loop_
_entity.id
_entity.type
_entity.pdbx_description
1 polymer ?
#
loop_
_entity_poly.entity_id
_entity_poly.type
_entity_poly.pdbx_seq_one_letter_code
_entity_poly.pdbx_strand_id
1 'polypeptide(L)'
;MSNRHDLTLVLVRHGETEGESSIRYHGRNDVALSELGRAQMRAARREIELRLGEVTFDHIFATPLSRAMEGARIIAGADADIITVEEFIEVHFGLFEGLTKEEIQARHPIEFEKWRADPLASTYTYPEGENRAAFTERVERGLATTLKMIDAARRAESERVLIVAHRGVIRTIVHALTGLEAAVDLGSIHILARDAKWRPLVLDFTAHLDRVG
;
A
#
# COMPACT_ATOMS: atom_id res chain seq x y z
N MET A 1 14.27 18.80 -21.10
CA MET A 1 13.55 19.60 -20.09
C MET A 1 13.21 18.65 -18.97
N SER A 2 13.72 18.86 -17.76
CA SER A 2 13.41 18.01 -16.61
C SER A 2 11.91 18.16 -16.28
N ASN A 3 11.14 17.09 -16.42
CA ASN A 3 9.74 17.04 -15.96
C ASN A 3 9.76 17.01 -14.41
N ARG A 4 10.03 18.13 -13.78
CA ARG A 4 9.89 18.24 -12.33
C ARG A 4 8.43 18.47 -11.99
N HIS A 5 7.89 17.57 -11.19
CA HIS A 5 6.55 17.68 -10.62
C HIS A 5 6.65 18.32 -9.24
N ASP A 6 5.61 19.03 -8.84
CA ASP A 6 5.52 19.62 -7.50
C ASP A 6 5.67 18.56 -6.41
N LEU A 7 5.06 17.39 -6.60
CA LEU A 7 5.10 16.26 -5.69
C LEU A 7 5.09 14.95 -6.46
N THR A 8 6.02 14.08 -6.15
CA THR A 8 6.05 12.70 -6.65
C THR A 8 5.74 11.76 -5.49
N LEU A 9 4.62 11.05 -5.58
CA LEU A 9 4.17 10.08 -4.60
C LEU A 9 4.49 8.67 -5.09
N VAL A 10 5.33 7.96 -4.37
CA VAL A 10 5.69 6.56 -4.61
C VAL A 10 4.94 5.70 -3.60
N LEU A 11 4.03 4.86 -4.11
CA LEU A 11 3.26 3.92 -3.31
C LEU A 11 3.81 2.51 -3.56
N VAL A 12 4.12 1.78 -2.51
CA VAL A 12 4.62 0.41 -2.60
C VAL A 12 3.81 -0.50 -1.68
N ARG A 13 3.25 -1.57 -2.24
CA ARG A 13 2.70 -2.62 -1.39
C ARG A 13 3.84 -3.42 -0.78
N HIS A 14 3.73 -3.74 0.52
CA HIS A 14 4.69 -4.64 1.16
C HIS A 14 4.88 -5.94 0.38
N GLY A 15 6.03 -6.59 0.55
CA GLY A 15 6.36 -7.88 -0.05
C GLY A 15 5.65 -9.06 0.64
N GLU A 16 6.01 -10.28 0.22
CA GLU A 16 5.50 -11.54 0.80
C GLU A 16 5.81 -11.60 2.29
N THR A 17 4.96 -12.28 3.05
CA THR A 17 5.10 -12.46 4.49
C THR A 17 5.35 -13.92 4.86
N GLU A 18 5.85 -14.16 6.05
CA GLU A 18 6.00 -15.51 6.60
C GLU A 18 4.66 -16.26 6.69
N GLY A 19 3.56 -15.51 6.77
CA GLY A 19 2.21 -16.04 6.80
C GLY A 19 1.53 -16.19 5.44
N GLU A 20 2.28 -16.24 4.33
CA GLU A 20 1.76 -16.50 2.97
C GLU A 20 0.70 -15.47 2.51
N SER A 21 1.04 -14.15 2.53
CA SER A 21 0.09 -13.10 2.12
C SER A 21 -0.28 -13.11 0.64
N SER A 22 0.34 -13.96 -0.15
CA SER A 22 -0.08 -14.24 -1.53
C SER A 22 -1.44 -14.92 -1.61
N ILE A 23 -1.79 -15.72 -0.60
CA ILE A 23 -3.02 -16.54 -0.57
C ILE A 23 -3.91 -16.28 0.66
N ARG A 24 -3.38 -15.67 1.75
CA ARG A 24 -4.10 -15.45 3.00
C ARG A 24 -4.50 -13.99 3.19
N TYR A 25 -5.65 -13.78 3.84
CA TYR A 25 -6.16 -12.46 4.22
C TYR A 25 -5.62 -12.07 5.60
N HIS A 26 -4.46 -11.44 5.68
CA HIS A 26 -3.89 -11.06 6.98
C HIS A 26 -4.59 -9.87 7.63
N GLY A 27 -5.08 -8.92 6.84
CA GLY A 27 -5.75 -7.73 7.38
C GLY A 27 -4.91 -7.02 8.42
N ARG A 28 -5.42 -6.97 9.66
CA ARG A 28 -4.75 -6.34 10.81
C ARG A 28 -3.79 -7.27 11.56
N ASN A 29 -3.77 -8.57 11.24
CA ASN A 29 -2.77 -9.47 11.80
C ASN A 29 -1.36 -8.97 11.45
N ASP A 30 -0.54 -8.78 12.46
CA ASP A 30 0.84 -8.34 12.27
C ASP A 30 1.75 -9.54 11.99
N VAL A 31 2.13 -9.70 10.73
CA VAL A 31 2.98 -10.78 10.22
C VAL A 31 4.20 -10.16 9.54
N ALA A 32 5.39 -10.65 9.89
CA ALA A 32 6.66 -10.15 9.36
C ALA A 32 6.85 -10.46 7.86
N LEU A 33 7.71 -9.71 7.18
CA LEU A 33 8.15 -10.07 5.83
C LEU A 33 8.90 -11.40 5.86
N SER A 34 8.65 -12.22 4.84
CA SER A 34 9.50 -13.39 4.55
C SER A 34 10.81 -12.95 3.88
N GLU A 35 11.77 -13.86 3.74
CA GLU A 35 12.99 -13.57 2.96
C GLU A 35 12.66 -13.20 1.51
N LEU A 36 11.66 -13.84 0.91
CA LEU A 36 11.15 -13.45 -0.41
C LEU A 36 10.61 -12.01 -0.38
N GLY A 37 9.82 -11.66 0.63
CA GLY A 37 9.29 -10.30 0.77
C GLY A 37 10.39 -9.25 0.92
N ARG A 38 11.42 -9.52 1.71
CA ARG A 38 12.61 -8.65 1.82
C ARG A 38 13.32 -8.50 0.48
N ALA A 39 13.47 -9.58 -0.28
CA ALA A 39 14.07 -9.54 -1.61
C ALA A 39 13.21 -8.72 -2.60
N GLN A 40 11.89 -8.84 -2.54
CA GLN A 40 10.96 -8.01 -3.30
C GLN A 40 11.09 -6.52 -2.97
N MET A 41 11.21 -6.15 -1.69
CA MET A 41 11.41 -4.76 -1.28
C MET A 41 12.77 -4.20 -1.74
N ARG A 42 13.84 -5.01 -1.71
CA ARG A 42 15.14 -4.63 -2.30
C ARG A 42 15.05 -4.43 -3.81
N ALA A 43 14.28 -5.26 -4.50
CA ALA A 43 14.03 -5.10 -5.94
C ALA A 43 13.21 -3.84 -6.23
N ALA A 44 12.19 -3.55 -5.44
CA ALA A 44 11.41 -2.32 -5.55
C ALA A 44 12.28 -1.07 -5.36
N ARG A 45 13.19 -1.05 -4.36
CA ARG A 45 14.17 0.03 -4.20
C ARG A 45 14.98 0.26 -5.47
N ARG A 46 15.61 -0.79 -6.02
CA ARG A 46 16.42 -0.67 -7.24
C ARG A 46 15.63 -0.13 -8.42
N GLU A 47 14.39 -0.58 -8.57
CA GLU A 47 13.52 -0.11 -9.67
C GLU A 47 13.14 1.37 -9.51
N ILE A 48 12.86 1.81 -8.29
CA ILE A 48 12.57 3.20 -7.98
C ILE A 48 13.80 4.06 -8.29
N GLU A 49 15.01 3.60 -7.91
CA GLU A 49 16.28 4.26 -8.24
C GLU A 49 16.51 4.37 -9.75
N LEU A 50 16.21 3.34 -10.51
CA LEU A 50 16.31 3.36 -11.98
C LEU A 50 15.36 4.40 -12.61
N ARG A 51 14.16 4.57 -12.07
CA ARG A 51 13.14 5.47 -12.62
C ARG A 51 13.32 6.93 -12.21
N LEU A 52 13.69 7.16 -10.96
CA LEU A 52 13.71 8.49 -10.36
C LEU A 52 15.12 9.02 -10.10
N GLY A 53 16.16 8.24 -10.37
CA GLY A 53 17.54 8.55 -10.02
C GLY A 53 17.82 8.22 -8.55
N GLU A 54 18.91 8.75 -7.98
CA GLU A 54 19.25 8.56 -6.58
C GLU A 54 18.04 8.88 -5.68
N VAL A 55 17.67 7.90 -4.83
CA VAL A 55 16.42 7.98 -4.07
C VAL A 55 16.69 8.55 -2.69
N THR A 56 16.45 9.86 -2.58
CA THR A 56 16.14 10.51 -1.32
C THR A 56 14.65 10.83 -1.30
N PHE A 57 13.98 10.47 -0.21
CA PHE A 57 12.59 10.86 0.03
C PHE A 57 12.56 11.98 1.06
N ASP A 58 11.79 13.02 0.78
CA ASP A 58 11.59 14.14 1.70
C ASP A 58 10.67 13.74 2.85
N HIS A 59 9.73 12.83 2.58
CA HIS A 59 8.82 12.27 3.57
C HIS A 59 8.62 10.78 3.32
N ILE A 60 8.59 10.01 4.41
CA ILE A 60 8.37 8.56 4.37
C ILE A 60 7.26 8.20 5.34
N PHE A 61 6.23 7.56 4.83
CA PHE A 61 5.09 7.09 5.61
C PHE A 61 4.94 5.58 5.50
N ALA A 62 4.52 4.96 6.57
CA ALA A 62 4.13 3.55 6.57
C ALA A 62 2.97 3.30 7.55
N THR A 63 2.30 2.17 7.39
CA THR A 63 1.38 1.68 8.42
C THR A 63 2.18 1.12 9.59
N PRO A 64 1.61 1.01 10.80
CA PRO A 64 2.33 0.46 11.95
C PRO A 64 2.65 -1.03 11.83
N LEU A 65 2.04 -1.76 10.88
CA LEU A 65 2.27 -3.19 10.70
C LEU A 65 3.70 -3.49 10.26
N SER A 66 4.33 -4.47 10.89
CA SER A 66 5.76 -4.78 10.76
C SER A 66 6.21 -4.98 9.31
N ARG A 67 5.42 -5.67 8.48
CA ARG A 67 5.69 -5.91 7.06
C ARG A 67 5.82 -4.61 6.23
N ALA A 68 5.05 -3.59 6.56
CA ALA A 68 5.11 -2.30 5.87
C ALA A 68 6.25 -1.43 6.42
N MET A 69 6.43 -1.39 7.74
CA MET A 69 7.54 -0.68 8.38
C MET A 69 8.90 -1.20 7.94
N GLU A 70 9.07 -2.52 7.91
CA GLU A 70 10.30 -3.15 7.43
C GLU A 70 10.53 -2.87 5.95
N GLY A 71 9.46 -2.97 5.13
CA GLY A 71 9.51 -2.63 3.70
C GLY A 71 9.95 -1.18 3.46
N ALA A 72 9.43 -0.24 4.24
CA ALA A 72 9.81 1.17 4.17
C ALA A 72 11.30 1.38 4.50
N ARG A 73 11.82 0.72 5.56
CA ARG A 73 13.25 0.76 5.90
C ARG A 73 14.14 0.18 4.81
N ILE A 74 13.73 -0.92 4.19
CA ILE A 74 14.50 -1.52 3.07
C ILE A 74 14.57 -0.55 1.89
N ILE A 75 13.49 0.14 1.57
CA ILE A 75 13.44 1.06 0.43
C ILE A 75 14.17 2.38 0.75
N ALA A 76 13.89 3.00 1.88
CA ALA A 76 14.39 4.33 2.19
C ALA A 76 15.73 4.35 2.93
N GLY A 77 16.09 3.25 3.57
CA GLY A 77 17.30 3.11 4.41
C GLY A 77 16.94 2.76 5.86
N ALA A 78 17.86 2.08 6.55
CA ALA A 78 17.62 1.57 7.90
C ALA A 78 17.34 2.69 8.93
N ASP A 79 18.00 3.84 8.76
CA ASP A 79 17.92 5.00 9.66
C ASP A 79 16.88 6.04 9.20
N ALA A 80 16.05 5.69 8.21
CA ALA A 80 15.03 6.58 7.69
C ALA A 80 14.00 6.96 8.78
N ASP A 81 13.68 8.25 8.85
CA ASP A 81 12.60 8.76 9.71
C ASP A 81 11.25 8.44 9.07
N ILE A 82 10.56 7.45 9.61
CA ILE A 82 9.30 6.94 9.06
C ILE A 82 8.16 7.41 9.94
N ILE A 83 7.25 8.18 9.36
CA ILE A 83 6.03 8.63 10.02
C ILE A 83 4.97 7.54 9.91
N THR A 84 4.49 7.07 11.05
CA THR A 84 3.43 6.07 11.11
C THR A 84 2.07 6.70 10.89
N VAL A 85 1.27 6.09 10.01
CA VAL A 85 -0.12 6.51 9.72
C VAL A 85 -1.08 5.36 10.05
N GLU A 86 -1.76 5.48 11.16
CA GLU A 86 -2.71 4.48 11.66
C GLU A 86 -3.89 4.26 10.69
N GLU A 87 -4.34 5.31 10.02
CA GLU A 87 -5.40 5.25 9.03
C GLU A 87 -5.03 4.40 7.82
N PHE A 88 -3.75 4.09 7.62
CA PHE A 88 -3.27 3.24 6.53
C PHE A 88 -3.12 1.76 6.92
N ILE A 89 -3.57 1.36 8.11
CA ILE A 89 -3.72 -0.07 8.45
C ILE A 89 -4.67 -0.72 7.44
N GLU A 90 -4.38 -1.96 7.04
CA GLU A 90 -5.23 -2.72 6.11
C GLU A 90 -6.64 -2.95 6.70
N VAL A 91 -7.60 -3.25 5.86
CA VAL A 91 -8.96 -3.56 6.28
C VAL A 91 -8.98 -4.71 7.30
N HIS A 92 -9.80 -4.56 8.35
CA HIS A 92 -10.05 -5.64 9.29
C HIS A 92 -10.99 -6.67 8.66
N PHE A 93 -10.44 -7.83 8.29
CA PHE A 93 -11.23 -8.90 7.67
C PHE A 93 -12.06 -9.73 8.67
N GLY A 94 -11.91 -9.48 9.97
CA GLY A 94 -12.66 -10.18 11.03
C GLY A 94 -12.42 -11.68 11.00
N LEU A 95 -13.49 -12.48 10.90
CA LEU A 95 -13.40 -13.96 10.87
C LEU A 95 -12.57 -14.52 9.70
N PHE A 96 -12.26 -13.70 8.68
CA PHE A 96 -11.49 -14.14 7.53
C PHE A 96 -9.97 -13.94 7.71
N GLU A 97 -9.54 -13.26 8.79
CA GLU A 97 -8.11 -13.02 9.00
C GLU A 97 -7.30 -14.30 9.21
N GLY A 98 -6.17 -14.35 8.52
CA GLY A 98 -5.26 -15.51 8.53
C GLY A 98 -5.73 -16.69 7.69
N LEU A 99 -6.90 -16.63 7.06
CA LEU A 99 -7.47 -17.71 6.26
C LEU A 99 -7.21 -17.52 4.76
N THR A 100 -7.10 -18.63 4.02
CA THR A 100 -7.22 -18.63 2.56
C THR A 100 -8.69 -18.56 2.15
N LYS A 101 -8.95 -18.31 0.88
CA LYS A 101 -10.31 -18.28 0.34
C LYS A 101 -11.03 -19.62 0.52
N GLU A 102 -10.34 -20.73 0.35
CA GLU A 102 -10.84 -22.09 0.51
C GLU A 102 -11.16 -22.40 1.98
N GLU A 103 -10.28 -21.96 2.89
CA GLU A 103 -10.49 -22.09 4.34
C GLU A 103 -11.68 -21.25 4.81
N ILE A 104 -11.86 -20.02 4.28
CA ILE A 104 -13.04 -19.18 4.55
C ILE A 104 -14.31 -19.89 4.10
N GLN A 105 -14.32 -20.44 2.88
CA GLN A 105 -15.46 -21.17 2.35
C GLN A 105 -15.81 -22.40 3.21
N ALA A 106 -14.80 -23.12 3.69
CA ALA A 106 -14.98 -24.33 4.49
C ALA A 106 -15.46 -24.02 5.92
N ARG A 107 -14.93 -22.96 6.56
CA ARG A 107 -15.19 -22.64 7.97
C ARG A 107 -16.37 -21.69 8.16
N HIS A 108 -16.61 -20.80 7.19
CA HIS A 108 -17.60 -19.74 7.24
C HIS A 108 -18.42 -19.67 5.93
N PRO A 109 -19.12 -20.79 5.54
CA PRO A 109 -19.75 -20.90 4.22
C PRO A 109 -20.85 -19.84 3.99
N ILE A 110 -21.61 -19.48 5.02
CA ILE A 110 -22.67 -18.48 4.90
C ILE A 110 -22.09 -17.08 4.65
N GLU A 111 -21.08 -16.72 5.42
CA GLU A 111 -20.37 -15.43 5.31
C GLU A 111 -19.60 -15.34 3.98
N PHE A 112 -19.02 -16.45 3.56
CA PHE A 112 -18.35 -16.56 2.27
C PHE A 112 -19.29 -16.30 1.10
N GLU A 113 -20.50 -16.90 1.09
CA GLU A 113 -21.48 -16.66 0.02
C GLU A 113 -21.97 -15.21 0.00
N LYS A 114 -22.19 -14.58 1.15
CA LYS A 114 -22.52 -13.14 1.23
C LYS A 114 -21.43 -12.28 0.65
N TRP A 115 -20.15 -12.55 1.01
CA TRP A 115 -19.00 -11.84 0.49
C TRP A 115 -18.81 -12.04 -1.03
N ARG A 116 -19.01 -13.27 -1.51
CA ARG A 116 -18.86 -13.64 -2.92
C ARG A 116 -19.96 -13.03 -3.81
N ALA A 117 -21.16 -12.84 -3.28
CA ALA A 117 -22.31 -12.32 -4.03
C ALA A 117 -22.06 -10.90 -4.58
N ASP A 118 -21.38 -10.04 -3.78
CA ASP A 118 -20.92 -8.73 -4.25
C ASP A 118 -19.57 -8.38 -3.61
N PRO A 119 -18.47 -8.83 -4.23
CA PRO A 119 -17.13 -8.64 -3.70
C PRO A 119 -16.68 -7.17 -3.62
N LEU A 120 -17.40 -6.26 -4.29
CA LEU A 120 -17.04 -4.83 -4.36
C LEU A 120 -18.06 -3.93 -3.67
N ALA A 121 -19.14 -4.48 -3.09
CA ALA A 121 -20.14 -3.68 -2.39
C ALA A 121 -19.51 -2.82 -1.28
N SER A 122 -19.64 -1.52 -1.37
CA SER A 122 -19.17 -0.59 -0.34
C SER A 122 -19.91 -0.80 0.99
N THR A 123 -21.15 -1.28 0.95
CA THR A 123 -21.97 -1.56 2.11
C THR A 123 -21.60 -2.85 2.84
N TYR A 124 -20.74 -3.69 2.25
CA TYR A 124 -20.37 -4.95 2.89
C TYR A 124 -19.55 -4.73 4.16
N THR A 125 -19.95 -5.42 5.22
CA THR A 125 -19.20 -5.47 6.49
C THR A 125 -18.63 -6.87 6.65
N TYR A 126 -17.32 -6.98 6.86
CA TYR A 126 -16.70 -8.25 7.18
C TYR A 126 -17.22 -8.76 8.52
N PRO A 127 -17.58 -10.05 8.66
CA PRO A 127 -18.04 -10.60 9.93
C PRO A 127 -17.01 -10.39 11.04
N GLU A 128 -17.41 -9.75 12.15
CA GLU A 128 -16.51 -9.32 13.23
C GLU A 128 -15.38 -8.38 12.77
N GLY A 129 -15.51 -7.79 11.59
CA GLY A 129 -14.50 -6.95 10.97
C GLY A 129 -15.02 -5.56 10.61
N GLU A 130 -14.35 -4.94 9.67
CA GLU A 130 -14.58 -3.56 9.25
C GLU A 130 -15.60 -3.49 8.09
N ASN A 131 -16.42 -2.45 8.07
CA ASN A 131 -17.23 -2.10 6.91
C ASN A 131 -16.35 -1.47 5.82
N ARG A 132 -16.59 -1.79 4.55
CA ARG A 132 -15.77 -1.30 3.43
C ARG A 132 -15.85 0.20 3.22
N ALA A 133 -17.04 0.80 3.39
CA ALA A 133 -17.15 2.26 3.28
C ALA A 133 -16.38 2.94 4.42
N ALA A 134 -16.50 2.44 5.65
CA ALA A 134 -15.76 2.97 6.80
C ALA A 134 -14.23 2.84 6.61
N PHE A 135 -13.77 1.72 6.03
CA PHE A 135 -12.37 1.56 5.64
C PHE A 135 -11.93 2.62 4.63
N THR A 136 -12.69 2.80 3.55
CA THR A 136 -12.40 3.80 2.51
C THR A 136 -12.33 5.20 3.11
N GLU A 137 -13.33 5.60 3.88
CA GLU A 137 -13.36 6.91 4.56
C GLU A 137 -12.17 7.11 5.51
N ARG A 138 -11.76 6.06 6.23
CA ARG A 138 -10.59 6.11 7.11
C ARG A 138 -9.32 6.37 6.33
N VAL A 139 -9.10 5.64 5.25
CA VAL A 139 -7.91 5.81 4.38
C VAL A 139 -7.91 7.20 3.75
N GLU A 140 -9.04 7.70 3.28
CA GLU A 140 -9.15 9.04 2.68
C GLU A 140 -8.86 10.15 3.71
N ARG A 141 -9.31 9.99 4.97
CA ARG A 141 -8.95 10.91 6.06
C ARG A 141 -7.44 10.90 6.32
N GLY A 142 -6.83 9.71 6.38
CA GLY A 142 -5.38 9.55 6.53
C GLY A 142 -4.63 10.23 5.40
N LEU A 143 -5.07 10.01 4.15
CA LEU A 143 -4.49 10.64 2.96
C LEU A 143 -4.56 12.17 3.05
N ALA A 144 -5.72 12.72 3.37
CA ALA A 144 -5.91 14.17 3.49
C ALA A 144 -4.99 14.77 4.58
N THR A 145 -4.84 14.09 5.72
CA THR A 145 -3.93 14.50 6.79
C THR A 145 -2.48 14.44 6.36
N THR A 146 -2.06 13.34 5.71
CA THR A 146 -0.71 13.14 5.17
C THR A 146 -0.35 14.23 4.16
N LEU A 147 -1.24 14.52 3.20
CA LEU A 147 -1.01 15.57 2.20
C LEU A 147 -0.90 16.96 2.85
N LYS A 148 -1.72 17.27 3.86
CA LYS A 148 -1.59 18.53 4.61
C LYS A 148 -0.25 18.64 5.34
N MET A 149 0.24 17.55 5.93
CA MET A 149 1.56 17.51 6.59
C MET A 149 2.68 17.79 5.60
N ILE A 150 2.64 17.16 4.42
CA ILE A 150 3.61 17.36 3.34
C ILE A 150 3.59 18.83 2.90
N ASP A 151 2.41 19.36 2.58
CA ASP A 151 2.27 20.74 2.10
C ASP A 151 2.72 21.78 3.15
N ALA A 152 2.50 21.51 4.45
CA ALA A 152 2.94 22.38 5.55
C ALA A 152 4.46 22.31 5.81
N ALA A 153 5.08 21.14 5.58
CA ALA A 153 6.51 20.94 5.78
C ALA A 153 7.36 21.23 4.53
N ARG A 154 6.73 21.57 3.42
CA ARG A 154 7.36 21.73 2.11
C ARG A 154 8.56 22.67 2.15
N ARG A 155 9.71 22.18 1.68
CA ARG A 155 11.00 22.90 1.67
C ARG A 155 11.59 23.08 0.28
N ALA A 156 11.07 22.38 -0.73
CA ALA A 156 11.56 22.40 -2.09
C ALA A 156 10.44 22.63 -3.11
N GLU A 157 10.81 23.04 -4.33
CA GLU A 157 9.87 23.16 -5.45
C GLU A 157 9.34 21.80 -5.91
N SER A 158 10.10 20.74 -5.66
CA SER A 158 9.74 19.36 -6.01
C SER A 158 10.11 18.44 -4.86
N GLU A 159 9.17 17.68 -4.39
CA GLU A 159 9.36 16.74 -3.28
C GLU A 159 8.99 15.31 -3.68
N ARG A 160 9.63 14.35 -3.04
CA ARG A 160 9.39 12.91 -3.22
C ARG A 160 8.92 12.30 -1.92
N VAL A 161 7.80 11.60 -2.00
CA VAL A 161 7.17 10.96 -0.84
C VAL A 161 7.07 9.46 -1.08
N LEU A 162 7.45 8.67 -0.10
CA LEU A 162 7.25 7.23 -0.08
C LEU A 162 6.09 6.88 0.88
N ILE A 163 5.19 6.04 0.42
CA ILE A 163 4.19 5.38 1.29
C ILE A 163 4.30 3.87 1.07
N VAL A 164 4.62 3.12 2.13
CA VAL A 164 4.57 1.66 2.10
C VAL A 164 3.35 1.19 2.86
N ALA A 165 2.47 0.48 2.17
CA ALA A 165 1.16 0.11 2.70
C ALA A 165 0.66 -1.24 2.14
N HIS A 166 -0.64 -1.40 2.06
CA HIS A 166 -1.36 -2.63 1.75
C HIS A 166 -2.22 -2.48 0.49
N ARG A 167 -2.75 -3.60 -0.01
CA ARG A 167 -3.57 -3.63 -1.22
C ARG A 167 -4.77 -2.68 -1.16
N GLY A 168 -5.58 -2.78 -0.12
CA GLY A 168 -6.79 -1.97 0.01
C GLY A 168 -6.47 -0.48 0.12
N VAL A 169 -5.46 -0.14 0.92
CA VAL A 169 -5.00 1.24 1.14
C VAL A 169 -4.52 1.87 -0.16
N ILE A 170 -3.62 1.20 -0.90
CA ILE A 170 -3.06 1.75 -2.15
C ILE A 170 -4.15 1.92 -3.20
N ARG A 171 -5.06 0.95 -3.35
CA ARG A 171 -6.22 1.09 -4.26
C ARG A 171 -7.05 2.32 -3.93
N THR A 172 -7.38 2.52 -2.66
CA THR A 172 -8.13 3.68 -2.20
C THR A 172 -7.38 4.98 -2.50
N ILE A 173 -6.07 5.06 -2.21
CA ILE A 173 -5.26 6.25 -2.48
C ILE A 173 -5.21 6.56 -3.99
N VAL A 174 -4.92 5.55 -4.83
CA VAL A 174 -4.87 5.74 -6.29
C VAL A 174 -6.21 6.22 -6.81
N HIS A 175 -7.31 5.57 -6.38
CA HIS A 175 -8.66 5.97 -6.80
C HIS A 175 -9.01 7.40 -6.36
N ALA A 176 -8.77 7.75 -5.10
CA ALA A 176 -9.06 9.07 -4.56
C ALA A 176 -8.31 10.20 -5.28
N LEU A 177 -7.07 9.95 -5.71
CA LEU A 177 -6.23 10.95 -6.36
C LEU A 177 -6.42 11.03 -7.87
N THR A 178 -6.74 9.91 -8.53
CA THR A 178 -6.74 9.85 -10.01
C THR A 178 -8.07 9.44 -10.63
N GLY A 179 -8.99 8.89 -9.84
CA GLY A 179 -10.23 8.27 -10.34
C GLY A 179 -10.03 6.92 -11.02
N LEU A 180 -8.81 6.37 -11.01
CA LEU A 180 -8.49 5.11 -11.69
C LEU A 180 -8.51 3.93 -10.71
N GLU A 181 -8.85 2.77 -11.23
CA GLU A 181 -8.65 1.50 -10.52
C GLU A 181 -7.21 1.00 -10.75
N ALA A 182 -6.63 0.39 -9.71
CA ALA A 182 -5.31 -0.19 -9.75
C ALA A 182 -5.34 -1.66 -9.30
N ALA A 183 -4.64 -2.54 -10.03
CA ALA A 183 -4.18 -3.79 -9.45
C ALA A 183 -3.08 -3.48 -8.43
N VAL A 184 -2.96 -4.24 -7.37
CA VAL A 184 -1.94 -4.00 -6.35
C VAL A 184 -1.41 -5.35 -5.88
N ASP A 185 -0.40 -5.86 -6.56
CA ASP A 185 0.27 -7.10 -6.22
C ASP A 185 1.35 -6.90 -5.16
N LEU A 186 1.79 -7.97 -4.50
CA LEU A 186 2.88 -7.90 -3.51
C LEU A 186 4.12 -7.30 -4.14
N GLY A 187 4.72 -6.31 -3.49
CA GLY A 187 5.88 -5.59 -4.00
C GLY A 187 5.62 -4.65 -5.18
N SER A 188 4.38 -4.48 -5.64
CA SER A 188 4.06 -3.58 -6.76
C SER A 188 4.38 -2.12 -6.44
N ILE A 189 4.78 -1.38 -7.48
CA ILE A 189 5.12 0.04 -7.42
C ILE A 189 4.10 0.85 -8.20
N HIS A 190 3.65 1.95 -7.60
CA HIS A 190 2.81 2.95 -8.23
C HIS A 190 3.48 4.32 -8.03
N ILE A 191 3.58 5.12 -9.07
CA ILE A 191 4.14 6.47 -9.00
C ILE A 191 3.11 7.44 -9.54
N LEU A 192 2.71 8.36 -8.69
CA LEU A 192 1.79 9.44 -9.04
C LEU A 192 2.53 10.76 -8.97
N ALA A 193 2.19 11.69 -9.86
CA ALA A 193 2.72 13.03 -9.84
C ALA A 193 1.60 14.04 -9.64
N ARG A 194 1.87 15.07 -8.87
CA ARG A 194 1.01 16.24 -8.70
C ARG A 194 1.69 17.45 -9.32
N ASP A 195 0.99 18.08 -10.23
CA ASP A 195 1.23 19.44 -10.72
C ASP A 195 -0.05 20.23 -10.37
N ALA A 196 -0.79 20.74 -11.35
CA ALA A 196 -2.13 21.28 -11.11
C ALA A 196 -3.17 20.20 -10.72
N LYS A 197 -2.93 18.95 -11.13
CA LYS A 197 -3.78 17.78 -10.82
C LYS A 197 -2.89 16.54 -10.63
N TRP A 198 -3.42 15.56 -9.90
CA TRP A 198 -2.79 14.25 -9.80
C TRP A 198 -2.91 13.47 -11.11
N ARG A 199 -1.85 12.80 -11.50
CA ARG A 199 -1.83 11.87 -12.63
C ARG A 199 -0.88 10.70 -12.37
N PRO A 200 -1.18 9.51 -12.89
CA PRO A 200 -0.27 8.39 -12.77
C PRO A 200 0.91 8.57 -13.73
N LEU A 201 2.11 8.25 -13.27
CA LEU A 201 3.30 8.03 -14.09
C LEU A 201 3.54 6.53 -14.28
N VAL A 202 3.27 5.76 -13.24
CA VAL A 202 3.40 4.30 -13.21
C VAL A 202 2.24 3.74 -12.39
N LEU A 203 1.59 2.70 -12.88
CA LEU A 203 0.62 1.90 -12.13
C LEU A 203 0.96 0.42 -12.29
N ASP A 204 0.71 -0.35 -11.22
CA ASP A 204 0.76 -1.81 -11.20
C ASP A 204 2.09 -2.42 -11.70
N PHE A 205 3.20 -1.73 -11.47
CA PHE A 205 4.48 -2.19 -11.95
C PHE A 205 5.04 -3.32 -11.08
N THR A 206 5.27 -4.46 -11.68
CA THR A 206 5.75 -5.69 -11.03
C THR A 206 6.94 -6.36 -11.75
N ALA A 207 7.31 -5.92 -12.96
CA ALA A 207 8.37 -6.58 -13.75
C ALA A 207 9.74 -6.64 -13.06
N HIS A 208 10.00 -5.77 -12.06
CA HIS A 208 11.20 -5.84 -11.22
C HIS A 208 11.25 -7.10 -10.33
N LEU A 209 10.11 -7.78 -10.16
CA LEU A 209 9.97 -8.99 -9.34
C LEU A 209 10.33 -10.27 -10.12
N ASP A 210 10.36 -10.24 -11.46
CA ASP A 210 10.67 -11.40 -12.30
C ASP A 210 12.07 -11.97 -12.04
N ARG A 211 12.93 -11.19 -11.37
CA ARG A 211 14.31 -11.57 -11.02
C ARG A 211 14.49 -11.89 -9.54
N VAL A 212 13.37 -11.99 -8.81
CA VAL A 212 13.33 -12.27 -7.37
C VAL A 212 12.77 -13.67 -7.20
N GLY A 213 13.62 -14.65 -7.24
CA GLY A 213 13.28 -16.07 -7.10
C GLY A 213 14.50 -16.88 -6.78
#